data_1ae7a15dd78ad5c37ff5e234ae0bf829
#
_entry.id   1ae7a15dd78ad5c37ff5e234ae0bf829
#
_cell.length_a   1.000
_cell.length_b   1.000
_cell.length_c   1.000
_cell.angle_alpha   90.00
_cell.angle_beta   90.00
_cell.angle_gamma   90.00
#
_symmetry.space_group_name_H-M   'P 1'
#
loop_
_entity.id
_entity.type
_entity.pdbx_description
1 polymer ?
#
loop_
_entity_poly.entity_id
_entity_poly.type
_entity_poly.pdbx_seq_one_letter_code
_entity_poly.pdbx_strand_id
1 'polypeptide(L)'
;MKRRLTKLTAAGLAVLALTGCTGGAQEEVSEEPPVPKNVETTWTLVVGQPEGSTCWDAAESFAEALSDATEGAVAVEVQPRPLDRVTSLEQAAAGIVDLYLDSSFIYGSYGDEEELGRPFFSVTMPFLFPDAETAAEVLDSTGGEALNGVLAELGLRGLAYGELGFRYPTTSEGRAVTAPEDLEGLKIRTAGMLEVSVAYVDCWGAELYP
;
A
#
# COMPACT_ATOMS: atom_id res chain seq x y z
N MET A 1 -43.26 -9.30 -36.86
CA MET A 1 -44.16 -9.73 -35.76
C MET A 1 -44.01 -8.76 -34.60
N LYS A 2 -45.06 -7.99 -34.35
CA LYS A 2 -45.13 -6.95 -33.29
C LYS A 2 -45.45 -7.61 -31.95
N ARG A 3 -44.70 -7.39 -30.88
CA ARG A 3 -45.12 -7.71 -29.52
C ARG A 3 -45.33 -6.45 -28.72
N ARG A 4 -46.47 -6.39 -28.08
CA ARG A 4 -47.11 -5.29 -27.41
C ARG A 4 -46.48 -5.05 -25.99
N LEU A 5 -46.27 -3.78 -25.63
CA LEU A 5 -46.08 -3.33 -24.25
C LEU A 5 -47.40 -3.44 -23.48
N THR A 6 -47.38 -4.04 -22.31
CA THR A 6 -48.45 -3.99 -21.35
C THR A 6 -48.05 -3.06 -20.20
N LYS A 7 -48.79 -2.00 -20.01
CA LYS A 7 -48.68 -1.07 -18.88
C LYS A 7 -49.34 -1.70 -17.65
N LEU A 8 -48.66 -1.76 -16.51
CA LEU A 8 -49.27 -2.02 -15.20
C LEU A 8 -49.39 -0.72 -14.42
N THR A 9 -50.60 -0.48 -13.99
CA THR A 9 -51.06 0.66 -13.21
C THR A 9 -50.73 0.49 -11.72
N ALA A 10 -50.38 1.62 -11.08
CA ALA A 10 -50.17 1.76 -9.67
C ALA A 10 -51.45 1.53 -8.84
N ALA A 11 -51.34 0.80 -7.75
CA ALA A 11 -52.34 0.75 -6.68
C ALA A 11 -51.68 1.22 -5.38
N GLY A 12 -52.21 2.28 -4.81
CA GLY A 12 -51.77 2.84 -3.55
C GLY A 12 -52.16 1.97 -2.36
N LEU A 13 -51.30 1.92 -1.38
CA LEU A 13 -51.63 1.42 -0.01
C LEU A 13 -51.31 2.50 1.01
N ALA A 14 -52.31 2.83 1.78
CA ALA A 14 -52.23 3.74 2.92
C ALA A 14 -51.52 3.03 4.09
N VAL A 15 -50.57 3.71 4.72
CA VAL A 15 -49.92 3.24 5.95
C VAL A 15 -50.50 3.98 7.14
N LEU A 16 -51.05 3.22 8.06
CA LEU A 16 -51.45 3.69 9.37
C LEU A 16 -50.24 3.97 10.25
N ALA A 17 -50.19 5.15 10.82
CA ALA A 17 -49.25 5.50 11.87
C ALA A 17 -49.62 4.81 13.19
N LEU A 18 -48.69 4.05 13.74
CA LEU A 18 -48.71 3.61 15.14
C LEU A 18 -47.55 4.30 15.87
N THR A 19 -47.93 5.25 16.73
CA THR A 19 -47.02 5.90 17.69
C THR A 19 -46.68 4.89 18.79
N GLY A 20 -45.41 4.58 18.95
CA GLY A 20 -44.87 3.85 20.09
C GLY A 20 -43.58 4.50 20.54
N CYS A 21 -43.62 5.25 21.66
CA CYS A 21 -42.42 5.74 22.35
C CYS A 21 -41.71 4.57 23.02
N THR A 22 -40.39 4.41 22.79
CA THR A 22 -39.42 3.97 23.81
C THR A 22 -37.99 4.15 23.32
N GLY A 23 -37.16 4.83 24.12
CA GLY A 23 -35.75 4.54 24.36
C GLY A 23 -34.77 4.80 23.21
N GLY A 24 -34.08 5.92 23.29
CA GLY A 24 -32.98 6.27 22.36
C GLY A 24 -31.81 5.29 22.38
N ALA A 25 -31.47 4.81 21.22
CA ALA A 25 -30.11 4.54 20.81
C ALA A 25 -29.85 5.50 19.64
N GLN A 26 -28.97 6.46 19.85
CA GLN A 26 -28.44 7.24 18.74
C GLN A 26 -27.57 6.28 17.92
N GLU A 27 -28.05 5.85 16.76
CA GLU A 27 -27.19 5.39 15.70
C GLU A 27 -26.32 6.59 15.32
N GLU A 28 -25.04 6.52 15.61
CA GLU A 28 -24.04 7.34 14.95
C GLU A 28 -24.12 7.01 13.46
N VAL A 29 -24.81 7.86 12.72
CA VAL A 29 -24.70 7.91 11.27
C VAL A 29 -23.27 8.33 11.00
N SER A 30 -22.43 7.40 10.55
CA SER A 30 -21.14 7.74 9.99
C SER A 30 -21.44 8.64 8.79
N GLU A 31 -21.23 9.95 8.92
CA GLU A 31 -21.25 10.85 7.78
C GLU A 31 -20.12 10.42 6.85
N GLU A 32 -20.48 9.83 5.72
CA GLU A 32 -19.55 9.72 4.60
C GLU A 32 -18.98 11.13 4.33
N PRO A 33 -17.66 11.27 4.16
CA PRO A 33 -17.08 12.56 3.88
C PRO A 33 -17.77 13.17 2.65
N PRO A 34 -18.05 14.48 2.64
CA PRO A 34 -18.79 15.11 1.57
C PRO A 34 -18.03 14.94 0.23
N VAL A 35 -18.63 14.21 -0.70
CA VAL A 35 -18.11 14.09 -2.06
C VAL A 35 -18.02 15.49 -2.66
N PRO A 36 -16.87 15.96 -3.11
CA PRO A 36 -16.70 17.28 -3.71
C PRO A 36 -17.66 17.43 -4.89
N LYS A 37 -18.34 18.54 -4.97
CA LYS A 37 -19.43 18.77 -5.95
C LYS A 37 -18.96 18.89 -7.41
N ASN A 38 -17.64 18.85 -7.68
CA ASN A 38 -17.04 19.08 -9.00
C ASN A 38 -15.96 18.06 -9.33
N VAL A 39 -16.08 16.78 -8.91
CA VAL A 39 -15.12 15.74 -9.29
C VAL A 39 -15.20 15.51 -10.80
N GLU A 40 -14.12 15.80 -11.51
CA GLU A 40 -13.96 15.56 -12.94
C GLU A 40 -13.34 14.21 -13.23
N THR A 41 -12.47 13.74 -12.33
CA THR A 41 -11.74 12.48 -12.47
C THR A 41 -11.62 11.79 -11.10
N THR A 42 -11.86 10.49 -11.07
CA THR A 42 -11.61 9.65 -9.90
C THR A 42 -10.52 8.64 -10.25
N TRP A 43 -9.48 8.57 -9.41
CA TRP A 43 -8.43 7.57 -9.49
C TRP A 43 -8.57 6.55 -8.38
N THR A 44 -8.20 5.31 -8.68
CA THR A 44 -8.12 4.23 -7.70
C THR A 44 -6.67 4.08 -7.23
N LEU A 45 -6.43 4.22 -5.91
CA LEU A 45 -5.15 3.94 -5.27
C LEU A 45 -5.24 2.64 -4.49
N VAL A 46 -4.59 1.59 -4.97
CA VAL A 46 -4.50 0.32 -4.26
C VAL A 46 -3.29 0.33 -3.32
N VAL A 47 -3.52 -0.01 -2.05
CA VAL A 47 -2.49 -0.08 -1.03
C VAL A 47 -2.13 -1.54 -0.72
N GLY A 48 -0.86 -1.90 -0.88
CA GLY A 48 -0.36 -3.25 -0.63
C GLY A 48 -0.29 -3.66 0.84
N GLN A 49 -0.36 -2.69 1.75
CA GLN A 49 -0.35 -2.89 3.21
C GLN A 49 -1.77 -2.83 3.78
N PRO A 50 -2.02 -3.44 4.96
CA PRO A 50 -3.35 -3.40 5.58
C PRO A 50 -3.82 -1.97 5.94
N GLU A 51 -5.12 -1.82 6.06
CA GLU A 51 -5.74 -0.62 6.66
C GLU A 51 -5.16 -0.35 8.06
N GLY A 52 -4.98 0.94 8.39
CA GLY A 52 -4.35 1.37 9.65
C GLY A 52 -2.83 1.18 9.69
N SER A 53 -2.19 0.84 8.58
CA SER A 53 -0.72 0.88 8.44
C SER A 53 -0.24 2.28 8.05
N THR A 54 1.03 2.58 8.29
CA THR A 54 1.66 3.84 7.85
C THR A 54 1.51 4.07 6.34
N CYS A 55 1.53 3.01 5.52
CA CYS A 55 1.27 3.13 4.09
C CYS A 55 -0.18 3.53 3.80
N TRP A 56 -1.13 3.01 4.58
CA TRP A 56 -2.53 3.39 4.44
C TRP A 56 -2.75 4.85 4.79
N ASP A 57 -2.23 5.30 5.94
CA ASP A 57 -2.31 6.70 6.37
C ASP A 57 -1.67 7.66 5.34
N ALA A 58 -0.55 7.24 4.74
CA ALA A 58 0.10 8.00 3.67
C ALA A 58 -0.77 8.09 2.40
N ALA A 59 -1.46 7.00 2.03
CA ALA A 59 -2.37 6.99 0.89
C ALA A 59 -3.57 7.91 1.11
N GLU A 60 -4.17 7.91 2.30
CA GLU A 60 -5.27 8.83 2.66
C GLU A 60 -4.80 10.28 2.64
N SER A 61 -3.63 10.56 3.22
CA SER A 61 -3.04 11.91 3.21
C SER A 61 -2.74 12.39 1.78
N PHE A 62 -2.27 11.50 0.90
CA PHE A 62 -2.07 11.80 -0.51
C PHE A 62 -3.39 12.11 -1.21
N ALA A 63 -4.44 11.32 -0.97
CA ALA A 63 -5.76 11.53 -1.54
C ALA A 63 -6.35 12.90 -1.16
N GLU A 64 -6.24 13.27 0.12
CA GLU A 64 -6.67 14.57 0.64
C GLU A 64 -5.87 15.71 0.00
N ALA A 65 -4.53 15.63 0.03
CA ALA A 65 -3.66 16.65 -0.52
C ALA A 65 -3.87 16.87 -2.03
N LEU A 66 -4.13 15.80 -2.79
CA LEU A 66 -4.41 15.90 -4.22
C LEU A 66 -5.77 16.55 -4.49
N SER A 67 -6.77 16.17 -3.70
CA SER A 67 -8.09 16.81 -3.77
C SER A 67 -8.00 18.31 -3.50
N ASP A 68 -7.27 18.70 -2.45
CA ASP A 68 -7.06 20.12 -2.11
C ASP A 68 -6.30 20.88 -3.21
N ALA A 69 -5.22 20.29 -3.71
CA ALA A 69 -4.39 20.89 -4.76
C ALA A 69 -5.14 21.06 -6.10
N THR A 70 -6.17 20.27 -6.33
CA THR A 70 -7.00 20.31 -7.55
C THR A 70 -8.35 20.98 -7.32
N GLU A 71 -8.57 21.63 -6.18
CA GLU A 71 -9.86 22.24 -5.79
C GLU A 71 -11.03 21.24 -5.90
N GLY A 72 -10.76 19.96 -5.64
CA GLY A 72 -11.74 18.88 -5.72
C GLY A 72 -11.97 18.29 -7.11
N ALA A 73 -11.24 18.73 -8.14
CA ALA A 73 -11.40 18.19 -9.49
C ALA A 73 -10.93 16.74 -9.62
N VAL A 74 -9.94 16.33 -8.82
CA VAL A 74 -9.45 14.94 -8.76
C VAL A 74 -9.77 14.34 -7.41
N ALA A 75 -10.49 13.22 -7.41
CA ALA A 75 -10.69 12.38 -6.24
C ALA A 75 -9.81 11.12 -6.32
N VAL A 76 -9.35 10.62 -5.17
CA VAL A 76 -8.64 9.35 -5.09
C VAL A 76 -9.38 8.43 -4.13
N GLU A 77 -9.79 7.28 -4.63
CA GLU A 77 -10.38 6.21 -3.84
C GLU A 77 -9.28 5.27 -3.36
N VAL A 78 -8.99 5.31 -2.05
CA VAL A 78 -8.02 4.41 -1.42
C VAL A 78 -8.69 3.06 -1.19
N GLN A 79 -8.07 2.00 -1.71
CA GLN A 79 -8.63 0.65 -1.63
C GLN A 79 -7.58 -0.36 -1.14
N PRO A 80 -8.00 -1.36 -0.33
CA PRO A 80 -7.13 -2.47 -0.02
C PRO A 80 -6.86 -3.31 -1.28
N ARG A 81 -5.70 -3.91 -1.36
CA ARG A 81 -5.38 -4.81 -2.46
C ARG A 81 -6.37 -6.00 -2.53
N PRO A 82 -6.99 -6.26 -3.68
CA PRO A 82 -7.92 -7.38 -3.83
C PRO A 82 -7.23 -8.73 -4.04
N LEU A 83 -5.95 -8.72 -4.41
CA LEU A 83 -5.14 -9.87 -4.79
C LEU A 83 -3.84 -9.92 -3.97
N ASP A 84 -2.94 -10.84 -4.31
CA ASP A 84 -1.58 -10.79 -3.78
C ASP A 84 -0.84 -9.53 -4.29
N ARG A 85 0.29 -9.20 -3.63
CA ARG A 85 0.97 -7.93 -3.85
C ARG A 85 1.56 -7.81 -5.26
N VAL A 86 2.13 -8.90 -5.79
CA VAL A 86 2.73 -8.90 -7.13
C VAL A 86 1.66 -8.73 -8.19
N THR A 87 0.59 -9.52 -8.14
CA THR A 87 -0.54 -9.40 -9.07
C THR A 87 -1.19 -8.02 -9.02
N SER A 88 -1.28 -7.39 -7.84
CA SER A 88 -1.79 -6.01 -7.72
C SER A 88 -0.86 -5.00 -8.39
N LEU A 89 0.45 -5.18 -8.30
CA LEU A 89 1.43 -4.37 -9.02
C LEU A 89 1.34 -4.57 -10.54
N GLU A 90 1.14 -5.81 -11.01
CA GLU A 90 0.91 -6.11 -12.43
C GLU A 90 -0.32 -5.39 -12.98
N GLN A 91 -1.39 -5.29 -12.18
CA GLN A 91 -2.59 -4.54 -12.57
C GLN A 91 -2.29 -3.04 -12.72
N ALA A 92 -1.46 -2.46 -11.86
CA ALA A 92 -1.03 -1.07 -11.99
C ALA A 92 -0.17 -0.88 -13.26
N ALA A 93 0.78 -1.77 -13.53
CA ALA A 93 1.60 -1.73 -14.75
C ALA A 93 0.76 -1.89 -16.03
N ALA A 94 -0.32 -2.66 -15.98
CA ALA A 94 -1.27 -2.82 -17.08
C ALA A 94 -2.28 -1.66 -17.21
N GLY A 95 -2.26 -0.67 -16.32
CA GLY A 95 -3.19 0.46 -16.31
C GLY A 95 -4.63 0.08 -15.89
N ILE A 96 -4.82 -1.04 -15.20
CA ILE A 96 -6.11 -1.46 -14.64
C ILE A 96 -6.38 -0.70 -13.33
N VAL A 97 -5.32 -0.40 -12.59
CA VAL A 97 -5.31 0.43 -11.39
C VAL A 97 -4.50 1.69 -11.70
N ASP A 98 -4.99 2.85 -11.29
CA ASP A 98 -4.34 4.13 -11.60
C ASP A 98 -3.08 4.35 -10.77
N LEU A 99 -3.13 3.97 -9.48
CA LEU A 99 -2.05 4.20 -8.51
C LEU A 99 -1.86 2.96 -7.63
N TYR A 100 -0.60 2.68 -7.29
CA TYR A 100 -0.23 1.59 -6.38
C TYR A 100 0.80 2.05 -5.36
N LEU A 101 0.56 1.79 -4.09
CA LEU A 101 1.47 2.08 -2.99
C LEU A 101 1.84 0.82 -2.23
N ASP A 102 3.13 0.47 -2.18
CA ASP A 102 3.63 -0.66 -1.42
C ASP A 102 5.11 -0.49 -1.05
N SER A 103 5.64 -1.43 -0.26
CA SER A 103 7.07 -1.47 0.09
C SER A 103 7.93 -1.75 -1.13
N SER A 104 9.09 -1.10 -1.20
CA SER A 104 10.03 -1.15 -2.33
C SER A 104 10.40 -2.56 -2.78
N PHE A 105 10.56 -3.52 -1.87
CA PHE A 105 10.97 -4.88 -2.23
C PHE A 105 9.99 -5.62 -3.15
N ILE A 106 8.71 -5.23 -3.18
CA ILE A 106 7.73 -5.83 -4.09
C ILE A 106 8.06 -5.52 -5.54
N TYR A 107 8.52 -4.30 -5.81
CA TYR A 107 8.95 -3.91 -7.16
C TYR A 107 10.17 -4.69 -7.63
N GLY A 108 11.04 -5.12 -6.69
CA GLY A 108 12.16 -6.01 -6.95
C GLY A 108 11.77 -7.44 -7.34
N SER A 109 10.56 -7.85 -6.97
CA SER A 109 10.01 -9.19 -7.27
C SER A 109 9.09 -9.19 -8.50
N TYR A 110 8.97 -8.07 -9.21
CA TYR A 110 8.06 -7.90 -10.35
C TYR A 110 8.77 -8.21 -11.68
N GLY A 111 8.05 -8.92 -12.55
CA GLY A 111 8.49 -9.27 -13.90
C GLY A 111 9.26 -10.60 -13.98
N ASP A 112 9.37 -11.10 -15.21
CA ASP A 112 10.06 -12.37 -15.51
C ASP A 112 11.59 -12.24 -15.42
N GLU A 113 12.09 -11.01 -15.39
CA GLU A 113 13.51 -10.69 -15.31
C GLU A 113 13.87 -10.20 -13.89
N GLU A 114 14.15 -11.12 -12.99
CA GLU A 114 14.61 -10.80 -11.62
C GLU A 114 15.79 -9.78 -11.59
N GLU A 115 16.56 -9.69 -12.66
CA GLU A 115 17.66 -8.73 -12.75
C GLU A 115 17.19 -7.29 -12.83
N LEU A 116 16.09 -7.00 -13.51
CA LEU A 116 15.59 -5.63 -13.72
C LEU A 116 15.13 -5.00 -12.41
N GLY A 117 14.41 -5.74 -11.59
CA GLY A 117 13.91 -5.27 -10.28
C GLY A 117 14.95 -5.18 -9.16
N ARG A 118 16.14 -5.79 -9.31
CA ARG A 118 17.19 -5.85 -8.28
C ARG A 118 17.53 -4.51 -7.60
N PRO A 119 17.56 -3.37 -8.27
CA PRO A 119 17.84 -2.09 -7.62
C PRO A 119 16.87 -1.79 -6.45
N PHE A 120 15.64 -2.29 -6.50
CA PHE A 120 14.68 -2.13 -5.40
C PHE A 120 15.02 -2.99 -4.17
N PHE A 121 15.76 -4.08 -4.32
CA PHE A 121 16.29 -4.81 -3.17
C PHE A 121 17.43 -4.05 -2.49
N SER A 122 18.21 -3.29 -3.25
CA SER A 122 19.35 -2.55 -2.70
C SER A 122 18.91 -1.58 -1.61
N VAL A 123 17.80 -0.86 -1.78
CA VAL A 123 17.35 0.16 -0.82
C VAL A 123 16.81 -0.45 0.49
N THR A 124 16.67 -1.76 0.56
CA THR A 124 16.26 -2.48 1.77
C THR A 124 17.42 -3.24 2.43
N MET A 125 18.64 -3.08 1.91
CA MET A 125 19.81 -3.73 2.49
C MET A 125 20.08 -3.23 3.92
N PRO A 126 20.42 -4.15 4.86
CA PRO A 126 20.79 -3.76 6.21
C PRO A 126 21.96 -2.76 6.21
N PHE A 127 21.85 -1.72 7.06
CA PHE A 127 22.87 -0.70 7.28
C PHE A 127 23.25 0.15 6.05
N LEU A 128 22.43 0.14 4.98
CA LEU A 128 22.67 0.97 3.79
C LEU A 128 22.60 2.47 4.16
N PHE A 129 21.60 2.86 4.91
CA PHE A 129 21.39 4.23 5.35
C PHE A 129 21.67 4.39 6.85
N PRO A 130 22.43 5.39 7.28
CA PRO A 130 22.68 5.64 8.69
C PRO A 130 21.46 6.20 9.42
N ASP A 131 20.61 6.94 8.73
CA ASP A 131 19.42 7.60 9.25
C ASP A 131 18.38 7.85 8.15
N ALA A 132 17.18 8.26 8.55
CA ALA A 132 16.05 8.53 7.67
C ALA A 132 16.29 9.74 6.76
N GLU A 133 16.99 10.77 7.24
CA GLU A 133 17.29 11.99 6.48
C GLU A 133 18.17 11.66 5.27
N THR A 134 19.24 10.88 5.47
CA THR A 134 20.11 10.40 4.40
C THR A 134 19.34 9.52 3.41
N ALA A 135 18.44 8.66 3.88
CA ALA A 135 17.62 7.83 2.99
C ALA A 135 16.71 8.71 2.11
N ALA A 136 16.04 9.70 2.69
CA ALA A 136 15.20 10.65 1.95
C ALA A 136 16.01 11.44 0.92
N GLU A 137 17.16 12.01 1.29
CA GLU A 137 18.02 12.75 0.37
C GLU A 137 18.45 11.93 -0.84
N VAL A 138 18.81 10.66 -0.63
CA VAL A 138 19.20 9.76 -1.72
C VAL A 138 18.02 9.42 -2.61
N LEU A 139 16.85 9.13 -2.02
CA LEU A 139 15.66 8.75 -2.78
C LEU A 139 14.99 9.94 -3.48
N ASP A 140 15.14 11.15 -2.95
CA ASP A 140 14.66 12.39 -3.59
C ASP A 140 15.64 12.93 -4.66
N SER A 141 16.75 12.22 -4.88
CA SER A 141 17.78 12.62 -5.85
C SER A 141 18.12 11.49 -6.84
N THR A 142 19.39 11.33 -7.13
CA THR A 142 19.90 10.36 -8.14
C THR A 142 19.53 8.91 -7.86
N GLY A 143 19.37 8.52 -6.58
CA GLY A 143 18.90 7.17 -6.22
C GLY A 143 17.47 6.93 -6.68
N GLY A 144 16.57 7.86 -6.39
CA GLY A 144 15.19 7.79 -6.85
C GLY A 144 15.05 7.91 -8.36
N GLU A 145 15.87 8.75 -9.02
CA GLU A 145 15.92 8.82 -10.48
C GLU A 145 16.32 7.47 -11.12
N ALA A 146 17.29 6.78 -10.53
CA ALA A 146 17.73 5.46 -11.00
C ALA A 146 16.60 4.42 -10.85
N LEU A 147 15.90 4.41 -9.69
CA LEU A 147 14.75 3.54 -9.46
C LEU A 147 13.59 3.87 -10.40
N ASN A 148 13.33 5.15 -10.67
CA ASN A 148 12.32 5.57 -11.65
C ASN A 148 12.64 5.11 -13.06
N GLY A 149 13.92 5.01 -13.43
CA GLY A 149 14.36 4.40 -14.68
C GLY A 149 13.92 2.94 -14.79
N VAL A 150 14.13 2.16 -13.71
CA VAL A 150 13.68 0.76 -13.65
C VAL A 150 12.15 0.66 -13.70
N LEU A 151 11.43 1.52 -12.96
CA LEU A 151 9.97 1.53 -13.01
C LEU A 151 9.42 1.81 -14.41
N ALA A 152 10.08 2.70 -15.15
CA ALA A 152 9.67 3.00 -16.53
C ALA A 152 9.80 1.79 -17.46
N GLU A 153 10.83 0.97 -17.29
CA GLU A 153 11.00 -0.28 -18.05
C GLU A 153 9.96 -1.34 -17.65
N LEU A 154 9.47 -1.29 -16.39
CA LEU A 154 8.39 -2.13 -15.89
C LEU A 154 6.98 -1.61 -16.25
N GLY A 155 6.86 -0.53 -17.02
CA GLY A 155 5.57 0.07 -17.40
C GLY A 155 4.96 0.95 -16.31
N LEU A 156 5.75 1.34 -15.31
CA LEU A 156 5.32 2.13 -14.16
C LEU A 156 6.01 3.50 -14.13
N ARG A 157 5.47 4.41 -13.35
CA ARG A 157 6.10 5.70 -13.04
C ARG A 157 6.14 5.90 -11.54
N GLY A 158 7.34 6.04 -10.97
CA GLY A 158 7.51 6.46 -9.59
C GLY A 158 7.11 7.93 -9.41
N LEU A 159 6.29 8.20 -8.41
CA LEU A 159 5.81 9.55 -8.08
C LEU A 159 6.53 10.09 -6.86
N ALA A 160 6.71 9.27 -5.83
CA ALA A 160 7.38 9.61 -4.60
C ALA A 160 7.87 8.35 -3.89
N TYR A 161 8.80 8.53 -2.97
CA TYR A 161 9.27 7.52 -2.03
C TYR A 161 8.95 7.99 -0.62
N GLY A 162 8.57 7.03 0.24
CA GLY A 162 8.33 7.26 1.65
C GLY A 162 9.15 6.31 2.50
N GLU A 163 9.33 6.64 3.76
CA GLU A 163 10.14 5.90 4.70
C GLU A 163 9.26 5.25 5.78
N LEU A 164 9.51 3.97 6.07
CA LEU A 164 8.76 3.18 7.05
C LEU A 164 9.51 3.00 8.39
N GLY A 165 10.66 3.66 8.54
CA GLY A 165 11.53 3.49 9.69
C GLY A 165 12.50 2.31 9.56
N PHE A 166 13.27 2.08 10.61
CA PHE A 166 14.29 1.05 10.66
C PHE A 166 13.72 -0.28 11.14
N ARG A 167 14.32 -1.36 10.67
CA ARG A 167 14.01 -2.71 11.12
C ARG A 167 14.97 -3.11 12.22
N TYR A 168 14.45 -3.74 13.26
CA TYR A 168 15.22 -4.26 14.37
C TYR A 168 14.95 -5.75 14.54
N PRO A 169 15.99 -6.56 14.84
CA PRO A 169 15.77 -7.93 15.27
C PRO A 169 15.07 -7.91 16.64
N THR A 170 14.02 -8.70 16.78
CA THR A 170 13.34 -8.92 18.06
C THR A 170 13.60 -10.33 18.53
N THR A 171 13.89 -10.50 19.80
CA THR A 171 14.21 -11.78 20.42
C THR A 171 13.28 -12.06 21.58
N SER A 172 13.21 -13.33 22.00
CA SER A 172 12.52 -13.72 23.22
C SER A 172 13.25 -13.17 24.45
N GLU A 173 12.51 -13.06 25.55
CA GLU A 173 13.03 -12.59 26.83
C GLU A 173 14.32 -13.35 27.25
N GLY A 174 15.30 -12.61 27.72
CA GLY A 174 16.57 -13.16 28.20
C GLY A 174 17.64 -13.42 27.12
N ARG A 175 17.36 -13.09 25.86
CA ARG A 175 18.34 -13.21 24.77
C ARG A 175 18.51 -11.88 24.06
N ALA A 176 19.54 -11.12 24.44
CA ALA A 176 19.89 -9.88 23.76
C ALA A 176 20.73 -10.19 22.51
N VAL A 177 20.44 -9.47 21.41
CA VAL A 177 21.29 -9.37 20.22
C VAL A 177 21.83 -7.97 20.20
N THR A 178 23.14 -7.82 20.41
CA THR A 178 23.83 -6.52 20.50
C THR A 178 24.92 -6.37 19.43
N ALA A 179 25.33 -7.48 18.84
CA ALA A 179 26.33 -7.55 17.79
C ALA A 179 25.95 -8.64 16.77
N PRO A 180 26.48 -8.59 15.53
CA PRO A 180 26.22 -9.59 14.51
C PRO A 180 26.54 -11.02 14.96
N GLU A 181 27.58 -11.21 15.76
CA GLU A 181 28.03 -12.52 16.27
C GLU A 181 26.98 -13.17 17.20
N ASP A 182 26.12 -12.39 17.82
CA ASP A 182 25.02 -12.89 18.66
C ASP A 182 23.94 -13.61 17.84
N LEU A 183 23.95 -13.45 16.51
CA LEU A 183 23.01 -14.05 15.57
C LEU A 183 23.42 -15.47 15.16
N GLU A 184 24.67 -15.89 15.37
CA GLU A 184 25.16 -17.20 14.96
C GLU A 184 24.30 -18.33 15.55
N GLY A 185 23.80 -19.20 14.68
CA GLY A 185 22.94 -20.34 15.02
C GLY A 185 21.56 -19.97 15.55
N LEU A 186 21.16 -18.68 15.50
CA LEU A 186 19.78 -18.29 15.82
C LEU A 186 18.82 -18.64 14.69
N LYS A 187 17.65 -19.17 15.05
CA LYS A 187 16.54 -19.32 14.11
C LYS A 187 15.81 -17.99 13.98
N ILE A 188 15.89 -17.41 12.79
CA ILE A 188 15.33 -16.10 12.50
C ILE A 188 14.25 -16.20 11.42
N ARG A 189 13.10 -15.56 11.67
CA ARG A 189 12.07 -15.34 10.69
C ARG A 189 12.27 -13.96 10.06
N THR A 190 12.37 -13.90 8.74
CA THR A 190 12.38 -12.64 7.99
C THR A 190 11.06 -12.44 7.27
N ALA A 191 10.84 -11.27 6.69
CA ALA A 191 9.66 -10.99 5.89
C ALA A 191 9.73 -11.56 4.45
N GLY A 192 10.65 -12.49 4.19
CA GLY A 192 10.85 -13.08 2.86
C GLY A 192 11.68 -12.17 1.92
N MET A 193 12.33 -11.15 2.45
CA MET A 193 13.22 -10.27 1.67
C MET A 193 14.55 -10.98 1.47
N LEU A 194 14.93 -11.20 0.22
CA LEU A 194 16.12 -11.99 -0.14
C LEU A 194 17.38 -11.39 0.46
N GLU A 195 17.61 -10.09 0.28
CA GLU A 195 18.80 -9.37 0.73
C GLU A 195 18.97 -9.40 2.26
N VAL A 196 17.85 -9.31 2.99
CA VAL A 196 17.84 -9.44 4.46
C VAL A 196 18.15 -10.87 4.85
N SER A 197 17.58 -11.86 4.16
CA SER A 197 17.82 -13.26 4.42
C SER A 197 19.28 -13.64 4.17
N VAL A 198 19.87 -13.16 3.07
CA VAL A 198 21.29 -13.36 2.76
C VAL A 198 22.18 -12.73 3.84
N ALA A 199 21.91 -11.51 4.28
CA ALA A 199 22.69 -10.88 5.34
C ALA A 199 22.65 -11.68 6.64
N TYR A 200 21.47 -12.12 7.09
CA TYR A 200 21.35 -12.89 8.33
C TYR A 200 21.99 -14.26 8.25
N VAL A 201 21.86 -14.97 7.13
CA VAL A 201 22.39 -16.33 6.96
C VAL A 201 23.87 -16.31 6.57
N ASP A 202 24.19 -15.68 5.44
CA ASP A 202 25.50 -15.80 4.84
C ASP A 202 26.56 -14.94 5.53
N CYS A 203 26.14 -13.78 6.06
CA CYS A 203 27.07 -12.87 6.74
C CYS A 203 27.13 -13.08 8.26
N TRP A 204 26.01 -13.46 8.89
CA TRP A 204 25.91 -13.50 10.36
C TRP A 204 25.60 -14.89 10.93
N GLY A 205 25.56 -15.92 10.09
CA GLY A 205 25.45 -17.32 10.51
C GLY A 205 24.14 -17.72 11.16
N ALA A 206 23.06 -16.95 10.96
CA ALA A 206 21.74 -17.33 11.43
C ALA A 206 21.12 -18.44 10.58
N GLU A 207 20.13 -19.14 11.12
CA GLU A 207 19.31 -20.11 10.41
C GLU A 207 17.95 -19.50 10.08
N LEU A 208 17.55 -19.53 8.80
CA LEU A 208 16.19 -19.10 8.43
C LEU A 208 15.16 -20.10 8.96
N TYR A 209 14.12 -19.56 9.59
CA TYR A 209 12.93 -20.30 9.97
C TYR A 209 11.78 -19.89 9.02
N PRO A 210 11.10 -20.86 8.37
CA PRO A 210 10.04 -20.63 7.41
C PRO A 210 8.78 -20.01 8.04
#